data_836862e226a6f942df46afb8df71e0e5
#
_entry.id   836862e226a6f942df46afb8df71e0e5
#
_cell.length_a   1.000
_cell.length_b   1.000
_cell.length_c   1.000
_cell.angle_alpha   90.00
_cell.angle_beta   90.00
_cell.angle_gamma   90.00
#
_symmetry.space_group_name_H-M   'P 1'
#
loop_
_entity.id
_entity.type
_entity.pdbx_description
1 polymer ?
#
loop_
_entity_poly.entity_id
_entity_poly.type
_entity_poly.pdbx_seq_one_letter_code
_entity_poly.pdbx_strand_id
1 'polypeptide(L)' 'MHFYSVEYWQENWETLIDRVENGETIGIENENGNRAVMTPADEELIRIYTDHNEAT' A
#
# COMPACT_ATOMS: atom_id res chain seq x y z
N MET A 1 -8.94 -3.93 -10.41
CA MET A 1 -8.28 -3.86 -9.09
C MET A 1 -9.24 -4.34 -8.01
N HIS A 2 -8.73 -5.09 -7.07
CA HIS A 2 -9.55 -5.63 -6.00
C HIS A 2 -9.30 -4.85 -4.71
N PHE A 3 -10.37 -4.44 -4.03
CA PHE A 3 -10.28 -3.75 -2.75
C PHE A 3 -10.65 -4.69 -1.62
N TYR A 4 -9.82 -4.75 -0.61
CA TYR A 4 -10.04 -5.56 0.58
C TYR A 4 -10.35 -4.65 1.76
N SER A 5 -11.08 -5.17 2.74
CA SER A 5 -11.39 -4.42 3.94
C SER A 5 -10.14 -4.22 4.81
N VAL A 6 -10.22 -3.25 5.72
CA VAL A 6 -9.14 -3.04 6.68
C VAL A 6 -8.91 -4.29 7.52
N GLU A 7 -10.00 -4.96 7.93
CA GLU A 7 -9.88 -6.18 8.71
C GLU A 7 -9.14 -7.27 7.96
N TYR A 8 -9.45 -7.43 6.68
CA TYR A 8 -8.77 -8.42 5.85
C TYR A 8 -7.28 -8.11 5.76
N TRP A 9 -6.93 -6.83 5.59
CA TRP A 9 -5.54 -6.42 5.54
C TRP A 9 -4.82 -6.72 6.84
N GLN A 10 -5.46 -6.46 7.97
CA GLN A 10 -4.86 -6.73 9.28
C GLN A 10 -4.58 -8.22 9.48
N GLU A 11 -5.51 -9.07 9.08
CA GLU A 11 -5.36 -10.51 9.25
C GLU A 11 -4.39 -11.14 8.26
N ASN A 12 -4.25 -10.56 7.09
CA ASN A 12 -3.46 -11.14 6.00
C ASN A 12 -2.31 -10.21 5.58
N TRP A 13 -1.83 -9.41 6.49
CA TRP A 13 -0.84 -8.39 6.21
C TRP A 13 0.38 -8.94 5.47
N GLU A 14 0.99 -10.00 6.00
CA GLU A 14 2.20 -10.56 5.40
C GLU A 14 1.95 -11.08 3.99
N THR A 15 0.82 -11.75 3.80
CA THR A 15 0.46 -12.28 2.48
C THR A 15 0.24 -11.16 1.47
N LEU A 16 -0.46 -10.11 1.89
CA LEU A 16 -0.76 -9.01 0.98
C LEU A 16 0.49 -8.19 0.67
N ILE A 17 1.36 -7.98 1.64
CA ILE A 17 2.62 -7.27 1.42
C ILE A 17 3.51 -8.07 0.47
N ASP A 18 3.54 -9.39 0.61
CA ASP A 18 4.28 -10.25 -0.32
C ASP A 18 3.80 -10.06 -1.76
N ARG A 19 2.49 -10.00 -1.95
CA ARG A 19 1.93 -9.79 -3.28
C ARG A 19 2.30 -8.44 -3.84
N VAL A 20 2.26 -7.40 -3.01
CA VAL A 20 2.67 -6.07 -3.44
C VAL A 20 4.15 -6.07 -3.82
N GLU A 21 4.99 -6.71 -3.02
CA GLU A 21 6.42 -6.80 -3.33
C GLU A 21 6.68 -7.53 -4.64
N ASN A 22 5.78 -8.44 -5.02
CA ASN A 22 5.89 -9.16 -6.28
C ASN A 22 5.38 -8.36 -7.49
N GLY A 23 4.96 -7.13 -7.26
CA GLY A 23 4.56 -6.23 -8.33
C GLY A 23 3.07 -5.99 -8.46
N GLU A 24 2.26 -6.53 -7.54
CA GLU A 24 0.81 -6.33 -7.61
C GLU A 24 0.41 -5.02 -6.94
N THR A 25 -0.68 -4.44 -7.43
CA THR A 25 -1.30 -3.30 -6.77
C THR A 25 -2.58 -3.79 -6.09
N ILE A 26 -2.69 -3.55 -4.80
CA ILE A 26 -3.81 -4.05 -4.02
C ILE A 26 -4.48 -2.89 -3.30
N GLY A 27 -5.81 -2.85 -3.36
CA GLY A 27 -6.58 -1.80 -2.74
C GLY A 27 -7.02 -2.14 -1.32
N ILE A 28 -7.28 -1.10 -0.54
CA ILE A 28 -7.82 -1.21 0.81
C ILE A 28 -8.96 -0.21 0.94
N GLU A 29 -10.03 -0.61 1.59
CA GLU A 29 -11.21 0.23 1.77
C GLU A 29 -11.67 0.15 3.23
N ASN A 30 -11.96 1.28 3.84
CA ASN A 30 -12.46 1.28 5.21
C ASN A 30 -13.99 1.36 5.24
N GLU A 31 -14.55 1.33 6.44
CA GLU A 31 -16.00 1.35 6.62
C GLU A 31 -16.67 2.62 6.11
N ASN A 32 -15.93 3.70 6.08
CA ASN A 32 -16.45 4.99 5.61
C ASN A 32 -16.42 5.14 4.10
N GLY A 33 -15.94 4.12 3.41
CA GLY A 33 -15.83 4.16 1.96
C GLY A 33 -14.57 4.82 1.44
N ASN A 34 -13.66 5.20 2.33
CA ASN A 34 -12.36 5.74 1.90
C ASN A 34 -11.49 4.61 1.38
N ARG A 35 -10.80 4.88 0.30
CA ARG A 35 -9.99 3.89 -0.39
C ARG A 35 -8.55 4.35 -0.56
N ALA A 36 -7.65 3.39 -0.51
CA ALA A 36 -6.24 3.63 -0.77
C ALA A 36 -5.71 2.44 -1.54
N VAL A 37 -4.54 2.61 -2.14
CA VAL A 37 -3.91 1.50 -2.84
C VAL A 37 -2.48 1.35 -2.36
N MET A 38 -2.02 0.11 -2.33
CA MET A 38 -0.64 -0.22 -2.03
C MET A 38 0.03 -0.67 -3.32
N THR A 39 1.11 -0.01 -3.67
CA THR A 39 1.88 -0.35 -4.87
C THR A 39 3.31 -0.65 -4.46
N PRO A 40 4.05 -1.39 -5.30
CA PRO A 40 5.46 -1.65 -4.99
C PRO A 40 6.23 -0.33 -4.96
N ALA A 41 7.07 -0.17 -3.95
CA ALA A 41 7.96 0.98 -3.87
C ALA A 41 9.18 0.69 -4.70
N ASP A 42 9.49 1.56 -5.65
CA ASP A 42 10.72 1.45 -6.40
C ASP A 42 11.71 2.50 -5.92
N GLU A 43 12.91 2.43 -6.44
CA GLU A 43 13.99 3.32 -6.02
C GLU A 43 13.66 4.78 -6.22
N GLU A 44 13.03 5.08 -7.33
CA GLU A 44 12.66 6.44 -7.66
C GLU A 44 11.60 6.99 -6.71
N LEU A 45 10.61 6.18 -6.39
CA LEU A 45 9.55 6.56 -5.48
C LEU A 45 10.09 6.78 -4.06
N ILE A 46 10.97 5.91 -3.62
CA ILE A 46 11.60 6.04 -2.31
C ILE A 46 12.41 7.34 -2.23
N ARG A 47 13.12 7.67 -3.29
CA ARG A 47 13.91 8.89 -3.34
C ARG A 47 13.04 10.13 -3.22
N ILE A 48 11.90 10.14 -3.89
CA ILE A 48 10.97 11.27 -3.83
C ILE A 48 10.46 11.47 -2.41
N TYR A 49 10.07 10.40 -1.76
CA TYR A 49 9.57 10.47 -0.40
C TYR A 49 10.64 10.90 0.60
N THR A 50 11.86 10.44 0.39
CA THR A 50 12.97 10.80 1.26
C THR A 50 13.25 12.29 1.16
N ASP A 51 13.27 12.83 -0.04
CA ASP A 51 13.49 14.25 -0.26
C ASP A 51 12.40 15.08 0.38
N HIS A 52 11.18 14.60 0.28
CA HIS A 52 10.04 15.30 0.84
C HIS A 52 10.07 15.29 2.36
N ASN A 53 10.49 14.19 2.94
CA ASN A 53 10.59 14.07 4.39
C ASN A 53 11.66 14.95 4.99
N GLU A 54 12.72 15.21 4.28
CA GLU A 54 13.77 16.06 4.73
C GLU A 54 13.30 17.50 4.93
N ALA A 55 12.27 17.88 4.24
CA ALA A 55 11.72 19.22 4.35
C ALA A 55 11.00 19.44 5.68
N THR A 56 10.72 18.41 6.37
CA THR A 56 10.06 18.48 7.67
C THR A 56 11.06 18.27 8.78
#